data_7e76cd1a6b495357d1716a199f9e6b5d
#
_entry.id   7e76cd1a6b495357d1716a199f9e6b5d
#
_cell.length_a   1.000
_cell.length_b   1.000
_cell.length_c   1.000
_cell.angle_alpha   90.00
_cell.angle_beta   90.00
_cell.angle_gamma   90.00
#
_symmetry.space_group_name_H-M   'P 1'
#
loop_
_entity.id
_entity.type
_entity.pdbx_description
1 polymer ?
#
loop_
_entity_poly.entity_id
_entity_poly.type
_entity_poly.pdbx_seq_one_letter_code
_entity_poly.pdbx_strand_id
1 'polypeptide(L)'
;MGKRIVPMGDGLWDLFPDGPRFGGATANYACHSSILGAEVRMVSGVGKDERGKTLLEVYQKHGVKTDLIQVLPDYPTGVVQVELTNKGLPTFTIGENAAWDHWEWNEEIEGMVTSADALYFGTLGQRGPSARVGIRKALAIAQDQNIPRILDINLRAPFYDDTLIRDSIALCSVLKLSDEELEEVGQACALDVSQS
;
A
#
# COMPACT_ATOMS: atom_id res chain seq x y z
N MET A 1 16.45 -0.08 20.01
CA MET A 1 15.86 0.66 18.89
C MET A 1 14.78 -0.19 18.28
N GLY A 2 13.64 0.40 17.92
CA GLY A 2 12.57 -0.32 17.18
C GLY A 2 13.05 -0.73 15.79
N LYS A 3 12.40 -1.75 15.21
CA LYS A 3 12.66 -2.18 13.83
C LYS A 3 12.23 -1.09 12.85
N ARG A 4 13.04 -0.81 11.84
CA ARG A 4 12.75 0.17 10.79
C ARG A 4 11.96 -0.50 9.68
N ILE A 5 10.72 -0.05 9.48
CA ILE A 5 9.80 -0.61 8.49
C ILE A 5 9.43 0.47 7.46
N VAL A 6 9.49 0.11 6.18
CA VAL A 6 9.13 0.99 5.07
C VAL A 6 7.92 0.41 4.32
N PRO A 7 6.70 0.82 4.67
CA PRO A 7 5.51 0.52 3.88
C PRO A 7 5.45 1.42 2.64
N MET A 8 5.07 0.85 1.48
CA MET A 8 4.99 1.57 0.20
C MET A 8 3.64 1.30 -0.45
N GLY A 9 2.85 2.34 -0.72
CA GLY A 9 1.59 2.21 -1.44
C GLY A 9 0.48 3.16 -0.98
N ASP A 10 -0.72 2.63 -0.87
CA ASP A 10 -1.97 3.35 -0.70
C ASP A 10 -2.15 3.97 0.69
N GLY A 11 -2.55 5.24 0.68
CA GLY A 11 -3.12 5.95 1.83
C GLY A 11 -4.30 6.77 1.35
N LEU A 12 -5.46 6.61 1.98
CA LEU A 12 -6.71 7.12 1.45
C LEU A 12 -7.76 7.39 2.53
N TRP A 13 -8.86 7.97 2.10
CA TRP A 13 -10.08 8.11 2.89
C TRP A 13 -11.20 7.25 2.32
N ASP A 14 -11.79 6.40 3.16
CA ASP A 14 -13.05 5.71 2.87
C ASP A 14 -14.20 6.68 3.15
N LEU A 15 -14.92 7.09 2.12
CA LEU A 15 -16.01 8.05 2.18
C LEU A 15 -17.33 7.35 2.43
N PHE A 16 -17.69 7.14 3.69
CA PHE A 16 -18.98 6.60 4.10
C PHE A 16 -20.06 7.69 4.10
N PRO A 17 -21.35 7.33 4.02
CA PRO A 17 -22.46 8.29 4.10
C PRO A 17 -22.48 9.15 5.39
N ASP A 18 -21.94 8.62 6.47
CA ASP A 18 -21.84 9.26 7.80
C ASP A 18 -20.52 10.00 8.02
N GLY A 19 -19.60 10.00 7.04
CA GLY A 19 -18.35 10.74 7.06
C GLY A 19 -17.12 9.94 6.64
N PRO A 20 -16.00 10.64 6.41
CA PRO A 20 -14.76 10.00 5.97
C PRO A 20 -14.11 9.21 7.12
N ARG A 21 -13.53 8.06 6.78
CA ARG A 21 -12.72 7.23 7.66
C ARG A 21 -11.34 7.01 7.06
N PHE A 22 -10.33 7.00 7.92
CA PHE A 22 -8.97 6.66 7.53
C PHE A 22 -8.91 5.23 6.98
N GLY A 23 -8.27 5.05 5.82
CA GLY A 23 -8.21 3.79 5.10
C GLY A 23 -6.95 3.60 4.28
N GLY A 24 -6.90 2.48 3.56
CA GLY A 24 -5.75 2.00 2.82
C GLY A 24 -5.01 0.89 3.57
N ALA A 25 -4.74 -0.22 2.89
CA ALA A 25 -4.08 -1.37 3.50
C ALA A 25 -2.67 -1.00 3.97
N THR A 26 -1.91 -0.30 3.12
CA THR A 26 -0.56 0.16 3.43
C THR A 26 -0.56 1.16 4.59
N ALA A 27 -1.50 2.11 4.60
CA ALA A 27 -1.67 3.10 5.65
C ALA A 27 -2.00 2.45 7.02
N ASN A 28 -2.91 1.50 7.02
CA ASN A 28 -3.26 0.73 8.21
C ASN A 28 -2.06 -0.07 8.75
N TYR A 29 -1.33 -0.76 7.87
CA TYR A 29 -0.11 -1.49 8.26
C TYR A 29 0.93 -0.55 8.87
N ALA A 30 1.14 0.64 8.27
CA ALA A 30 2.07 1.64 8.79
C ALA A 30 1.71 2.07 10.21
N CYS A 31 0.45 2.45 10.44
CA CYS A 31 -0.01 2.89 11.76
C CYS A 31 0.06 1.77 12.80
N HIS A 32 -0.39 0.56 12.47
CA HIS A 32 -0.32 -0.57 13.41
C HIS A 32 1.11 -0.95 13.76
N SER A 33 2.01 -1.00 12.79
CA SER A 33 3.43 -1.28 13.03
C SER A 33 4.07 -0.24 13.95
N SER A 34 3.74 1.05 13.76
CA SER A 34 4.23 2.14 14.61
C SER A 34 3.71 2.03 16.05
N ILE A 35 2.40 1.74 16.22
CA ILE A 35 1.80 1.51 17.55
C ILE A 35 2.47 0.33 18.28
N LEU A 36 2.91 -0.69 17.55
CA LEU A 36 3.63 -1.84 18.09
C LEU A 36 5.13 -1.56 18.36
N GLY A 37 5.60 -0.32 18.16
CA GLY A 37 6.94 0.13 18.53
C GLY A 37 7.97 0.07 17.39
N ALA A 38 7.56 -0.14 16.15
CA ALA A 38 8.46 0.00 15.01
C ALA A 38 8.71 1.49 14.69
N GLU A 39 9.89 1.80 14.14
CA GLU A 39 10.16 3.05 13.47
C GLU A 39 9.65 2.95 12.03
N VAL A 40 8.54 3.61 11.73
CA VAL A 40 7.88 3.51 10.42
C VAL A 40 8.06 4.79 9.62
N ARG A 41 8.54 4.66 8.37
CA ARG A 41 8.55 5.72 7.36
C ARG A 41 7.78 5.25 6.15
N MET A 42 6.63 5.87 5.89
CA MET A 42 5.78 5.47 4.77
C MET A 42 6.18 6.20 3.49
N VAL A 43 6.28 5.43 2.39
CA VAL A 43 6.46 5.97 1.04
C VAL A 43 5.10 5.95 0.33
N SER A 44 4.62 7.12 -0.04
CA SER A 44 3.32 7.31 -0.69
C SER A 44 3.23 8.69 -1.35
N GLY A 45 2.06 9.02 -1.88
CA GLY A 45 1.71 10.36 -2.34
C GLY A 45 0.37 10.83 -1.76
N VAL A 46 0.27 12.11 -1.44
CA VAL A 46 -0.96 12.80 -1.08
C VAL A 46 -1.15 14.03 -1.95
N GLY A 47 -2.39 14.42 -2.19
CA GLY A 47 -2.70 15.66 -2.90
C GLY A 47 -2.38 16.90 -2.05
N LYS A 48 -2.18 18.05 -2.71
CA LYS A 48 -2.12 19.34 -2.04
C LYS A 48 -3.53 19.84 -1.72
N ASP A 49 -4.29 19.04 -0.99
CA ASP A 49 -5.68 19.29 -0.60
C ASP A 49 -5.88 19.05 0.90
N GLU A 50 -7.07 19.42 1.42
CA GLU A 50 -7.37 19.28 2.85
C GLU A 50 -7.36 17.81 3.31
N ARG A 51 -7.77 16.87 2.44
CA ARG A 51 -7.70 15.44 2.74
C ARG A 51 -6.27 14.95 2.90
N GLY A 52 -5.35 15.42 2.05
CA GLY A 52 -3.92 15.10 2.15
C GLY A 52 -3.31 15.63 3.43
N LYS A 53 -3.60 16.89 3.77
CA LYS A 53 -3.15 17.49 5.03
C LYS A 53 -3.62 16.68 6.24
N THR A 54 -4.93 16.38 6.30
CA THR A 54 -5.51 15.63 7.42
C THR A 54 -4.96 14.20 7.47
N LEU A 55 -4.69 13.57 6.31
CA LEU A 55 -4.10 12.23 6.25
C LEU A 55 -2.69 12.22 6.86
N LEU A 56 -1.86 13.22 6.55
CA LEU A 56 -0.53 13.39 7.16
C LEU A 56 -0.62 13.60 8.69
N GLU A 57 -1.59 14.37 9.16
CA GLU A 57 -1.84 14.56 10.60
C GLU A 57 -2.20 13.23 11.30
N VAL A 58 -3.02 12.38 10.66
CA VAL A 58 -3.35 11.04 11.18
C VAL A 58 -2.11 10.16 11.28
N TYR A 59 -1.27 10.13 10.25
CA TYR A 59 -0.01 9.38 10.30
C TYR A 59 0.89 9.84 11.47
N GLN A 60 1.10 11.15 11.59
CA GLN A 60 1.94 11.72 12.64
C GLN A 60 1.38 11.41 14.04
N LYS A 61 0.07 11.49 14.22
CA LYS A 61 -0.61 11.12 15.47
C LYS A 61 -0.35 9.66 15.87
N HIS A 62 -0.19 8.76 14.90
CA HIS A 62 0.13 7.35 15.12
C HIS A 62 1.65 7.07 15.13
N GLY A 63 2.49 8.11 15.10
CA GLY A 63 3.95 7.98 15.16
C GLY A 63 4.62 7.56 13.85
N VAL A 64 3.87 7.52 12.73
CA VAL A 64 4.43 7.28 11.39
C VAL A 64 5.13 8.54 10.89
N LYS A 65 6.37 8.40 10.45
CA LYS A 65 7.12 9.49 9.82
C LYS A 65 6.64 9.70 8.39
N THR A 66 6.40 10.96 8.03
CA THR A 66 5.77 11.37 6.77
C THR A 66 6.73 12.05 5.80
N ASP A 67 8.01 12.09 6.13
CA ASP A 67 9.07 12.75 5.36
C ASP A 67 9.29 12.14 3.96
N LEU A 68 8.87 10.89 3.74
CA LEU A 68 8.90 10.23 2.42
C LEU A 68 7.55 10.21 1.71
N ILE A 69 6.52 10.86 2.26
CA ILE A 69 5.24 11.04 1.58
C ILE A 69 5.29 12.30 0.74
N GLN A 70 5.16 12.16 -0.57
CA GLN A 70 5.21 13.29 -1.51
C GLN A 70 3.87 14.03 -1.56
N VAL A 71 3.92 15.37 -1.50
CA VAL A 71 2.74 16.22 -1.71
C VAL A 71 2.67 16.61 -3.18
N LEU A 72 1.71 16.08 -3.92
CA LEU A 72 1.59 16.19 -5.37
C LEU A 72 0.40 17.10 -5.72
N PRO A 73 0.65 18.36 -6.19
CA PRO A 73 -0.41 19.33 -6.39
C PRO A 73 -1.36 18.98 -7.55
N ASP A 74 -0.90 18.20 -8.52
CA ASP A 74 -1.64 17.86 -9.73
C ASP A 74 -2.56 16.64 -9.58
N TYR A 75 -2.49 15.97 -8.43
CA TYR A 75 -3.25 14.75 -8.16
C TYR A 75 -4.02 14.86 -6.84
N PRO A 76 -5.28 14.36 -6.79
CA PRO A 76 -6.05 14.38 -5.54
C PRO A 76 -5.54 13.34 -4.55
N THR A 77 -5.75 13.60 -3.26
CA THR A 77 -5.59 12.57 -2.23
C THR A 77 -6.56 11.43 -2.49
N GLY A 78 -6.08 10.18 -2.34
CA GLY A 78 -6.86 8.99 -2.62
C GLY A 78 -8.13 8.88 -1.80
N VAL A 79 -9.19 8.41 -2.45
CA VAL A 79 -10.48 8.14 -1.82
C VAL A 79 -11.07 6.83 -2.31
N VAL A 80 -11.86 6.20 -1.46
CA VAL A 80 -12.77 5.11 -1.81
C VAL A 80 -14.17 5.56 -1.48
N GLN A 81 -15.05 5.63 -2.46
CA GLN A 81 -16.47 5.89 -2.24
C GLN A 81 -17.13 4.63 -1.70
N VAL A 82 -17.80 4.73 -0.56
CA VAL A 82 -18.54 3.62 0.06
C VAL A 82 -20.02 3.92 -0.02
N GLU A 83 -20.73 3.10 -0.78
CA GLU A 83 -22.18 3.18 -0.92
C GLU A 83 -22.83 1.95 -0.29
N LEU A 84 -23.99 2.13 0.35
CA LEU A 84 -24.77 1.01 0.86
C LEU A 84 -25.80 0.61 -0.18
N THR A 85 -25.79 -0.66 -0.56
CA THR A 85 -26.85 -1.23 -1.42
C THR A 85 -28.19 -1.18 -0.70
N ASN A 86 -29.30 -1.40 -1.44
CA ASN A 86 -30.65 -1.51 -0.85
C ASN A 86 -30.77 -2.64 0.20
N LYS A 87 -29.78 -3.54 0.27
CA LYS A 87 -29.68 -4.62 1.27
C LYS A 87 -28.74 -4.28 2.43
N GLY A 88 -28.24 -3.03 2.49
CA GLY A 88 -27.28 -2.59 3.52
C GLY A 88 -25.85 -3.13 3.36
N LEU A 89 -25.54 -3.79 2.24
CA LEU A 89 -24.18 -4.26 1.96
C LEU A 89 -23.36 -3.13 1.36
N PRO A 90 -22.11 -2.89 1.83
CA PRO A 90 -21.27 -1.87 1.27
C PRO A 90 -20.74 -2.28 -0.12
N THR A 91 -20.68 -1.31 -1.02
CA THR A 91 -19.94 -1.36 -2.29
C THR A 91 -18.83 -0.31 -2.23
N PHE A 92 -17.67 -0.65 -2.79
CA PHE A 92 -16.48 0.17 -2.74
C PHE A 92 -16.04 0.56 -4.14
N THR A 93 -15.96 1.87 -4.41
CA THR A 93 -15.41 2.39 -5.66
C THR A 93 -14.11 3.13 -5.36
N ILE A 94 -12.99 2.56 -5.77
CA ILE A 94 -11.67 3.15 -5.54
C ILE A 94 -11.43 4.25 -6.59
N GLY A 95 -11.17 5.46 -6.13
CA GLY A 95 -10.84 6.59 -7.00
C GLY A 95 -9.56 6.32 -7.79
N GLU A 96 -9.61 6.65 -9.08
CA GLU A 96 -8.46 6.53 -9.96
C GLU A 96 -7.61 7.80 -9.94
N ASN A 97 -6.38 7.70 -10.46
CA ASN A 97 -5.47 8.83 -10.62
C ASN A 97 -5.18 9.57 -9.29
N ALA A 98 -5.09 8.84 -8.20
CA ALA A 98 -4.79 9.39 -6.89
C ALA A 98 -3.29 9.68 -6.73
N ALA A 99 -2.95 10.62 -5.86
CA ALA A 99 -1.56 11.02 -5.64
C ALA A 99 -0.62 9.86 -5.30
N TRP A 100 -1.09 8.83 -4.59
CA TRP A 100 -0.29 7.63 -4.31
C TRP A 100 0.13 6.84 -5.56
N ASP A 101 -0.50 7.02 -6.70
CA ASP A 101 -0.15 6.36 -7.97
C ASP A 101 1.07 7.01 -8.64
N HIS A 102 1.44 8.23 -8.22
CA HIS A 102 2.34 9.14 -8.92
C HIS A 102 3.59 9.56 -8.14
N TRP A 103 3.82 9.03 -6.93
CA TRP A 103 5.07 9.32 -6.24
C TRP A 103 6.27 8.77 -7.03
N GLU A 104 7.38 9.47 -6.93
CA GLU A 104 8.60 9.17 -7.68
C GLU A 104 9.74 8.74 -6.76
N TRP A 105 10.53 7.83 -7.28
CA TRP A 105 11.74 7.36 -6.61
C TRP A 105 12.78 8.48 -6.50
N ASN A 106 13.43 8.59 -5.33
CA ASN A 106 14.51 9.54 -5.09
C ASN A 106 15.58 8.94 -4.14
N GLU A 107 16.67 9.68 -3.93
CA GLU A 107 17.79 9.25 -3.09
C GLU A 107 17.42 9.10 -1.61
N GLU A 108 16.45 9.86 -1.10
CA GLU A 108 15.98 9.75 0.29
C GLU A 108 15.25 8.42 0.52
N ILE A 109 14.39 8.03 -0.43
CA ILE A 109 13.70 6.73 -0.42
C ILE A 109 14.74 5.61 -0.50
N GLU A 110 15.74 5.71 -1.39
CA GLU A 110 16.80 4.71 -1.55
C GLU A 110 17.60 4.54 -0.25
N GLY A 111 18.03 5.64 0.37
CA GLY A 111 18.75 5.60 1.64
C GLY A 111 17.94 4.96 2.77
N MET A 112 16.61 5.16 2.77
CA MET A 112 15.74 4.55 3.77
C MET A 112 15.54 3.05 3.51
N VAL A 113 15.33 2.66 2.25
CA VAL A 113 15.17 1.26 1.86
C VAL A 113 16.42 0.44 2.19
N THR A 114 17.61 0.94 1.85
CA THR A 114 18.89 0.25 2.14
C THR A 114 19.17 0.07 3.63
N SER A 115 18.54 0.86 4.48
CA SER A 115 18.71 0.80 5.93
C SER A 115 17.53 0.15 6.66
N ALA A 116 16.50 -0.32 5.95
CA ALA A 116 15.29 -0.90 6.51
C ALA A 116 15.51 -2.30 7.08
N ASP A 117 14.72 -2.67 8.09
CA ASP A 117 14.65 -4.04 8.63
C ASP A 117 13.56 -4.87 7.92
N ALA A 118 12.58 -4.21 7.27
CA ALA A 118 11.56 -4.85 6.44
C ALA A 118 10.89 -3.84 5.51
N LEU A 119 10.44 -4.31 4.35
CA LEU A 119 9.55 -3.58 3.44
C LEU A 119 8.16 -4.22 3.45
N TYR A 120 7.14 -3.38 3.27
CA TYR A 120 5.76 -3.83 3.06
C TYR A 120 5.18 -3.19 1.80
N PHE A 121 4.46 -3.97 1.01
CA PHE A 121 3.82 -3.53 -0.23
C PHE A 121 2.57 -4.35 -0.53
N GLY A 122 1.72 -3.85 -1.44
CA GLY A 122 0.54 -4.53 -1.94
C GLY A 122 0.40 -4.43 -3.46
N THR A 123 -0.60 -5.08 -4.01
CA THR A 123 -0.90 -5.02 -5.46
C THR A 123 -1.48 -3.67 -5.85
N LEU A 124 -2.41 -3.12 -5.04
CA LEU A 124 -3.07 -1.86 -5.33
C LEU A 124 -2.09 -0.69 -5.45
N GLY A 125 -1.06 -0.63 -4.59
CA GLY A 125 -0.02 0.40 -4.65
C GLY A 125 0.84 0.36 -5.92
N GLN A 126 0.73 -0.70 -6.71
CA GLN A 126 1.45 -0.89 -7.98
C GLN A 126 0.61 -0.59 -9.22
N ARG A 127 -0.64 -0.12 -9.08
CA ARG A 127 -1.49 0.18 -10.24
C ARG A 127 -0.96 1.37 -11.05
N GLY A 128 -0.41 2.40 -10.40
CA GLY A 128 0.23 3.54 -11.04
C GLY A 128 1.62 3.19 -11.57
N PRO A 129 1.95 3.54 -12.83
CA PRO A 129 3.24 3.19 -13.43
C PRO A 129 4.45 3.73 -12.65
N SER A 130 4.39 4.97 -12.17
CA SER A 130 5.47 5.62 -11.42
C SER A 130 5.69 4.92 -10.08
N ALA A 131 4.65 4.75 -9.28
CA ALA A 131 4.70 4.04 -8.01
C ALA A 131 5.17 2.59 -8.17
N ARG A 132 4.70 1.87 -9.21
CA ARG A 132 5.15 0.51 -9.53
C ARG A 132 6.66 0.45 -9.77
N VAL A 133 7.20 1.37 -10.54
CA VAL A 133 8.66 1.44 -10.79
C VAL A 133 9.42 1.66 -9.48
N GLY A 134 8.96 2.57 -8.63
CA GLY A 134 9.57 2.85 -7.34
C GLY A 134 9.53 1.64 -6.40
N ILE A 135 8.36 1.00 -6.25
CA ILE A 135 8.19 -0.21 -5.43
C ILE A 135 9.14 -1.33 -5.93
N ARG A 136 9.18 -1.59 -7.23
CA ARG A 136 10.04 -2.65 -7.78
C ARG A 136 11.53 -2.38 -7.60
N LYS A 137 11.98 -1.12 -7.68
CA LYS A 137 13.36 -0.72 -7.32
C LYS A 137 13.66 -1.03 -5.86
N ALA A 138 12.77 -0.63 -4.95
CA ALA A 138 12.91 -0.91 -3.53
C ALA A 138 13.02 -2.41 -3.24
N LEU A 139 12.14 -3.22 -3.86
CA LEU A 139 12.13 -4.67 -3.68
C LEU A 139 13.40 -5.34 -4.22
N ALA A 140 13.97 -4.85 -5.33
CA ALA A 140 15.24 -5.34 -5.88
C ALA A 140 16.40 -5.07 -4.90
N ILE A 141 16.52 -3.84 -4.38
CA ILE A 141 17.52 -3.50 -3.35
C ILE A 141 17.36 -4.38 -2.11
N ALA A 142 16.13 -4.55 -1.65
CA ALA A 142 15.84 -5.37 -0.48
C ALA A 142 16.17 -6.85 -0.70
N GLN A 143 15.98 -7.35 -1.92
CA GLN A 143 16.35 -8.72 -2.30
C GLN A 143 17.86 -8.92 -2.24
N ASP A 144 18.63 -8.00 -2.82
CA ASP A 144 20.09 -8.07 -2.85
C ASP A 144 20.70 -8.01 -1.44
N GLN A 145 20.03 -7.32 -0.52
CA GLN A 145 20.45 -7.17 0.87
C GLN A 145 19.80 -8.15 1.84
N ASN A 146 18.99 -9.10 1.35
CA ASN A 146 18.23 -10.04 2.17
C ASN A 146 17.29 -9.38 3.20
N ILE A 147 16.77 -8.18 2.89
CA ILE A 147 15.75 -7.51 3.68
C ILE A 147 14.38 -8.18 3.45
N PRO A 148 13.62 -8.53 4.49
CA PRO A 148 12.27 -9.08 4.35
C PRO A 148 11.34 -8.18 3.52
N ARG A 149 10.63 -8.78 2.57
CA ARG A 149 9.68 -8.16 1.65
C ARG A 149 8.30 -8.76 1.89
N ILE A 150 7.47 -8.03 2.62
CA ILE A 150 6.13 -8.48 3.06
C ILE A 150 5.11 -8.01 2.03
N LEU A 151 4.47 -8.95 1.36
CA LEU A 151 3.37 -8.70 0.43
C LEU A 151 2.03 -8.97 1.11
N ASP A 152 1.17 -7.96 1.18
CA ASP A 152 -0.27 -8.15 1.37
C ASP A 152 -0.91 -8.11 -0.01
N ILE A 153 -1.36 -9.27 -0.51
CA ILE A 153 -1.86 -9.36 -1.89
C ILE A 153 -3.07 -8.45 -2.10
N ASN A 154 -4.03 -8.49 -1.18
CA ASN A 154 -5.15 -7.57 -1.03
C ASN A 154 -5.78 -7.14 -2.36
N LEU A 155 -6.24 -8.11 -3.14
CA LEU A 155 -6.73 -7.94 -4.50
C LEU A 155 -7.92 -6.98 -4.57
N ARG A 156 -7.85 -5.99 -5.48
CA ARG A 156 -8.89 -5.00 -5.70
C ARG A 156 -9.19 -4.86 -7.20
N ALA A 157 -10.23 -5.53 -7.66
CA ALA A 157 -10.67 -5.40 -9.06
C ALA A 157 -11.09 -3.95 -9.38
N PRO A 158 -10.79 -3.43 -10.59
CA PRO A 158 -10.10 -4.09 -11.71
C PRO A 158 -8.57 -3.82 -11.75
N PHE A 159 -7.94 -3.47 -10.63
CA PHE A 159 -6.58 -2.91 -10.56
C PHE A 159 -5.46 -3.96 -10.48
N TYR A 160 -5.73 -5.20 -10.86
CA TYR A 160 -4.74 -6.27 -10.94
C TYR A 160 -5.01 -7.19 -12.14
N ASP A 161 -4.00 -7.95 -12.50
CA ASP A 161 -4.03 -9.04 -13.46
C ASP A 161 -3.10 -10.18 -12.98
N ASP A 162 -3.17 -11.33 -13.65
CA ASP A 162 -2.33 -12.48 -13.31
C ASP A 162 -0.83 -12.16 -13.32
N THR A 163 -0.40 -11.25 -14.19
CA THR A 163 1.00 -10.87 -14.29
C THR A 163 1.44 -10.09 -13.05
N LEU A 164 0.61 -9.13 -12.60
CA LEU A 164 0.90 -8.37 -11.39
C LEU A 164 0.95 -9.28 -10.15
N ILE A 165 0.02 -10.25 -10.06
CA ILE A 165 -0.01 -11.25 -8.97
C ILE A 165 1.28 -12.05 -8.97
N ARG A 166 1.64 -12.71 -10.09
CA ARG A 166 2.85 -13.53 -10.20
C ARG A 166 4.13 -12.75 -9.91
N ASP A 167 4.27 -11.58 -10.51
CA ASP A 167 5.45 -10.74 -10.34
C ASP A 167 5.59 -10.30 -8.87
N SER A 168 4.48 -9.93 -8.21
CA SER A 168 4.50 -9.50 -6.81
C SER A 168 4.88 -10.64 -5.88
N ILE A 169 4.37 -11.85 -6.13
CA ILE A 169 4.71 -13.06 -5.36
C ILE A 169 6.18 -13.43 -5.56
N ALA A 170 6.69 -13.38 -6.78
CA ALA A 170 8.10 -13.66 -7.05
C ALA A 170 9.07 -12.69 -6.33
N LEU A 171 8.61 -11.46 -6.05
CA LEU A 171 9.39 -10.44 -5.35
C LEU A 171 9.24 -10.47 -3.84
N CYS A 172 8.28 -11.18 -3.27
CA CYS A 172 8.09 -11.22 -1.83
C CYS A 172 8.93 -12.30 -1.14
N SER A 173 9.13 -12.16 0.16
CA SER A 173 9.68 -13.20 1.04
C SER A 173 8.66 -13.67 2.09
N VAL A 174 7.60 -12.88 2.27
CA VAL A 174 6.45 -13.19 3.13
C VAL A 174 5.20 -12.79 2.38
N LEU A 175 4.24 -13.71 2.23
CA LEU A 175 2.96 -13.49 1.60
C LEU A 175 1.83 -13.54 2.64
N LYS A 176 0.99 -12.50 2.65
CA LYS A 176 -0.29 -12.48 3.36
C LYS A 176 -1.41 -12.40 2.33
N LEU A 177 -2.39 -13.28 2.45
CA LEU A 177 -3.62 -13.30 1.67
C LEU A 177 -4.79 -13.77 2.54
N SER A 178 -6.02 -13.54 2.10
CA SER A 178 -7.23 -14.09 2.72
C SER A 178 -7.63 -15.41 2.05
N ASP A 179 -8.55 -16.14 2.68
CA ASP A 179 -9.07 -17.40 2.13
C ASP A 179 -9.81 -17.17 0.79
N GLU A 180 -10.49 -16.03 0.66
CA GLU A 180 -11.20 -15.65 -0.58
C GLU A 180 -10.25 -15.37 -1.75
N GLU A 181 -9.02 -14.94 -1.46
CA GLU A 181 -8.00 -14.63 -2.48
C GLU A 181 -7.22 -15.87 -2.93
N LEU A 182 -7.27 -16.95 -2.15
CA LEU A 182 -6.44 -18.15 -2.37
C LEU A 182 -6.69 -18.79 -3.73
N GLU A 183 -7.97 -18.90 -4.15
CA GLU A 183 -8.33 -19.50 -5.43
C GLU A 183 -7.78 -18.68 -6.61
N GLU A 184 -7.97 -17.36 -6.57
CA GLU A 184 -7.53 -16.46 -7.64
C GLU A 184 -6.00 -16.40 -7.74
N VAL A 185 -5.31 -16.32 -6.60
CA VAL A 185 -3.85 -16.40 -6.53
C VAL A 185 -3.34 -17.75 -7.03
N GLY A 186 -3.99 -18.85 -6.65
CA GLY A 186 -3.67 -20.19 -7.13
C GLY A 186 -3.79 -20.30 -8.65
N GLN A 187 -4.88 -19.81 -9.21
CA GLN A 187 -5.10 -19.79 -10.68
C GLN A 187 -4.02 -18.94 -11.39
N ALA A 188 -3.77 -17.72 -10.91
CA ALA A 188 -2.76 -16.86 -11.47
C ALA A 188 -1.35 -17.49 -11.46
N CYS A 189 -1.02 -18.27 -10.43
CA CYS A 189 0.28 -18.92 -10.27
C CYS A 189 0.32 -20.36 -10.83
N ALA A 190 -0.75 -20.86 -11.44
CA ALA A 190 -0.89 -22.24 -11.91
C ALA A 190 -0.65 -23.29 -10.81
N LEU A 191 -1.10 -23.00 -9.59
CA LEU A 191 -1.01 -23.89 -8.42
C LEU A 191 -2.35 -24.60 -8.19
N ASP A 192 -2.29 -25.86 -7.79
CA ASP A 192 -3.47 -26.59 -7.32
C ASP A 192 -3.69 -26.30 -5.84
N VAL A 193 -4.72 -25.53 -5.53
CA VAL A 193 -5.10 -25.13 -4.17
C VAL A 193 -6.29 -25.94 -3.61
N SER A 194 -6.73 -26.99 -4.32
CA SER A 194 -7.91 -27.81 -3.94
C SER A 194 -7.74 -28.62 -2.67
N GLN A 195 -6.53 -28.66 -2.10
CA GLN A 195 -6.19 -29.46 -0.89
C GLN A 195 -5.80 -28.59 0.32
N SER A 196 -6.06 -27.28 0.29
CA SER A 196 -5.74 -26.36 1.38
C SER A 196 -6.92 -26.09 2.31
#